data_19581a0070a185b4ae2d44be6402755b
#
_entry.id   19581a0070a185b4ae2d44be6402755b
#
_cell.length_a   1.000
_cell.length_b   1.000
_cell.length_c   1.000
_cell.angle_alpha   90.00
_cell.angle_beta   90.00
_cell.angle_gamma   90.00
#
_symmetry.space_group_name_H-M   'P 1'
#
loop_
_entity.id
_entity.type
_entity.pdbx_description
1 polymer ?
#
loop_
_entity_poly.entity_id
_entity_poly.type
_entity_poly.pdbx_seq_one_letter_code
_entity_poly.pdbx_strand_id
1 'polypeptide(L)'
;MKKIISIMMLMFISLSVYANDIYINQSGATLDLDVTQDGQNNTVGSSTTASSVIGATTNLAITQVGDNNVMTFDVNGATYTGTFSVTGDSNNIDFNCDSAGNNSSCGTATASIVWVGSTNDIDVDIGETAAATNATVSITGASGSDSNVVLATIDGTSAILTLSINGDTNNFLVDIDGDGDVNGHTYIHTHTGSIADVDITQSGIYDNMITLTTSGDNHDIDITQTD
;
A
#
# COMPACT_ATOMS: atom_id res chain seq x y z
N MET A 1 32.69 23.68 52.27
CA MET A 1 31.45 23.89 51.50
C MET A 1 31.73 23.65 50.05
N LYS A 2 31.73 22.41 49.72
CA LYS A 2 32.09 22.02 48.38
C LYS A 2 31.17 20.99 47.95
N LYS A 3 30.05 21.36 47.63
CA LYS A 3 29.19 20.47 47.59
C LYS A 3 28.24 20.51 46.72
N ILE A 4 27.66 20.28 46.08
CA ILE A 4 26.33 20.39 45.55
C ILE A 4 26.21 20.77 44.11
N ILE A 5 27.28 21.06 43.47
CA ILE A 5 27.23 21.36 42.04
C ILE A 5 27.24 20.13 41.12
N SER A 6 27.52 18.99 41.75
CA SER A 6 27.66 17.74 40.97
C SER A 6 26.36 17.00 40.67
N ILE A 7 25.27 17.46 41.17
CA ILE A 7 24.01 16.71 41.12
C ILE A 7 23.07 17.19 40.02
N MET A 8 23.33 18.29 39.48
CA MET A 8 22.40 18.89 38.53
C MET A 8 22.73 18.66 37.10
N MET A 9 23.72 17.89 36.81
CA MET A 9 24.05 17.50 35.44
C MET A 9 23.38 16.22 35.01
N LEU A 10 22.46 15.84 35.78
CA LEU A 10 21.97 14.60 35.57
C LEU A 10 20.68 14.56 34.98
N MET A 11 20.10 14.79 34.30
CA MET A 11 18.76 14.52 33.81
C MET A 11 18.25 15.39 32.69
N PHE A 12 19.08 15.54 31.72
CA PHE A 12 18.52 15.58 30.39
C PHE A 12 18.64 14.19 29.77
N ILE A 13 17.98 13.26 30.38
CA ILE A 13 17.49 12.12 29.61
C ILE A 13 16.49 12.76 28.64
N SER A 14 16.92 12.95 27.43
CA SER A 14 15.99 13.21 26.35
C SER A 14 15.04 12.01 26.30
N LEU A 15 13.89 12.17 26.86
CA LEU A 15 12.78 11.32 26.49
C LEU A 15 12.57 11.58 25.02
N SER A 16 13.01 10.66 24.20
CA SER A 16 12.59 10.64 22.81
C SER A 16 11.07 10.53 22.83
N VAL A 17 10.43 11.62 22.57
CA VAL A 17 8.99 11.62 22.34
C VAL A 17 8.80 11.03 20.95
N TYR A 18 8.46 9.78 20.89
CA TYR A 18 8.02 9.16 19.67
C TYR A 18 6.58 9.61 19.42
N ALA A 19 6.36 10.45 18.48
CA ALA A 19 5.02 10.95 18.20
C ALA A 19 4.88 11.37 16.73
N ASN A 20 4.31 10.49 15.94
CA ASN A 20 3.84 10.84 14.60
C ASN A 20 2.51 10.13 14.27
N ASP A 21 1.63 10.00 15.25
CA ASP A 21 0.32 9.41 15.00
C ASP A 21 -0.63 10.40 14.34
N ILE A 22 -1.20 10.03 13.21
CA ILE A 22 -2.31 10.74 12.59
C ILE A 22 -3.44 9.74 12.37
N TYR A 23 -4.62 10.11 12.81
CA TYR A 23 -5.84 9.39 12.52
C TYR A 23 -6.79 10.28 11.74
N ILE A 24 -7.26 9.79 10.59
CA ILE A 24 -8.14 10.52 9.70
C ILE A 24 -9.51 9.85 9.74
N ASN A 25 -10.52 10.63 10.08
CA ASN A 25 -11.91 10.21 9.96
C ASN A 25 -12.65 11.30 9.21
N GLN A 26 -12.95 11.06 7.95
CA GLN A 26 -13.56 12.01 7.05
C GLN A 26 -14.83 11.45 6.43
N SER A 27 -15.88 12.24 6.46
CA SER A 27 -17.12 11.95 5.74
C SER A 27 -17.62 13.21 5.04
N GLY A 28 -17.79 13.15 3.72
CA GLY A 28 -18.24 14.30 2.94
C GLY A 28 -18.12 14.07 1.43
N ALA A 29 -18.52 15.05 0.66
CA ALA A 29 -18.59 14.92 -0.79
C ALA A 29 -17.20 14.94 -1.47
N THR A 30 -16.25 15.68 -0.91
CA THR A 30 -14.92 15.84 -1.50
C THR A 30 -13.88 15.95 -0.40
N LEU A 31 -12.78 15.23 -0.55
CA LEU A 31 -11.58 15.37 0.27
C LEU A 31 -10.37 15.58 -0.64
N ASP A 32 -9.55 16.56 -0.29
CA ASP A 32 -8.20 16.76 -0.82
C ASP A 32 -7.27 16.93 0.38
N LEU A 33 -6.36 15.99 0.59
CA LEU A 33 -5.56 15.91 1.80
C LEU A 33 -4.12 15.51 1.48
N ASP A 34 -3.20 16.39 1.88
CA ASP A 34 -1.77 16.14 1.85
C ASP A 34 -1.24 15.98 3.28
N VAL A 35 -0.55 14.89 3.53
CA VAL A 35 0.10 14.59 4.82
C VAL A 35 1.57 14.31 4.59
N THR A 36 2.42 14.95 5.37
CA THR A 36 3.85 14.64 5.44
C THR A 36 4.25 14.39 6.88
N GLN A 37 4.82 13.23 7.15
CA GLN A 37 5.40 12.88 8.43
C GLN A 37 6.90 12.63 8.28
N ASP A 38 7.69 13.34 9.07
CA ASP A 38 9.14 13.20 9.13
C ASP A 38 9.54 12.87 10.57
N GLY A 39 10.14 11.71 10.77
CA GLY A 39 10.48 11.25 12.12
C GLY A 39 10.58 9.72 12.22
N GLN A 40 10.77 9.21 13.43
CA GLN A 40 11.13 7.81 13.67
C GLN A 40 9.95 6.84 13.66
N ASN A 41 8.81 7.18 14.22
CA ASN A 41 7.68 6.26 14.33
C ASN A 41 6.47 6.85 13.63
N ASN A 42 6.47 6.78 12.33
CA ASN A 42 5.37 7.32 11.54
C ASN A 42 4.15 6.40 11.61
N THR A 43 2.98 6.95 11.72
CA THR A 43 1.71 6.22 11.67
C THR A 43 0.62 7.09 11.05
N VAL A 44 -0.15 6.57 10.12
CA VAL A 44 -1.41 7.15 9.67
C VAL A 44 -2.47 6.07 9.81
N GLY A 45 -3.44 6.29 10.69
CA GLY A 45 -4.27 5.22 11.24
C GLY A 45 -3.53 4.44 12.33
N SER A 46 -4.08 3.34 12.77
CA SER A 46 -3.43 2.45 13.74
C SER A 46 -3.61 0.99 13.32
N SER A 47 -2.79 0.10 13.87
CA SER A 47 -2.94 -1.34 13.66
C SER A 47 -4.30 -1.93 14.07
N THR A 48 -5.10 -1.17 14.80
CA THR A 48 -6.43 -1.56 15.26
C THR A 48 -7.54 -0.68 14.73
N THR A 49 -7.21 0.45 14.11
CA THR A 49 -8.19 1.40 13.59
C THR A 49 -7.60 2.10 12.38
N ALA A 50 -8.05 1.70 11.21
CA ALA A 50 -7.69 2.35 9.96
C ALA A 50 -8.16 3.80 9.93
N SER A 51 -7.45 4.64 9.19
CA SER A 51 -7.99 5.95 8.81
C SER A 51 -9.16 5.74 7.86
N SER A 52 -10.32 6.26 8.20
CA SER A 52 -11.55 6.07 7.43
C SER A 52 -11.89 7.31 6.62
N VAL A 53 -12.05 7.12 5.33
CA VAL A 53 -12.39 8.20 4.39
C VAL A 53 -13.60 7.81 3.56
N ILE A 54 -14.69 8.54 3.73
CA ILE A 54 -15.94 8.33 3.00
C ILE A 54 -16.27 9.58 2.19
N GLY A 55 -16.29 9.48 0.86
CA GLY A 55 -16.59 10.63 0.03
C GLY A 55 -16.84 10.30 -1.43
N ALA A 56 -17.54 11.18 -2.15
CA ALA A 56 -17.78 10.99 -3.57
C ALA A 56 -16.50 11.18 -4.42
N THR A 57 -15.60 12.03 -3.98
CA THR A 57 -14.30 12.26 -4.62
C THR A 57 -13.24 12.43 -3.54
N THR A 58 -12.21 11.61 -3.57
CA THR A 58 -11.14 11.62 -2.58
C THR A 58 -9.79 11.66 -3.27
N ASN A 59 -8.95 12.60 -2.86
CA ASN A 59 -7.55 12.69 -3.24
C ASN A 59 -6.70 12.68 -1.96
N LEU A 60 -5.83 11.70 -1.84
CA LEU A 60 -4.91 11.56 -0.72
C LEU A 60 -3.47 11.53 -1.23
N ALA A 61 -2.63 12.39 -0.67
CA ALA A 61 -1.19 12.32 -0.86
C ALA A 61 -0.51 12.20 0.50
N ILE A 62 0.17 11.09 0.75
CA ILE A 62 0.80 10.81 2.03
C ILE A 62 2.25 10.45 1.83
N THR A 63 3.11 11.19 2.53
CA THR A 63 4.55 10.94 2.53
C THR A 63 5.02 10.68 3.95
N GLN A 64 5.68 9.57 4.16
CA GLN A 64 6.35 9.25 5.43
C GLN A 64 7.85 9.05 5.21
N VAL A 65 8.62 9.67 6.07
CA VAL A 65 10.07 9.50 6.13
C VAL A 65 10.45 9.16 7.56
N GLY A 66 11.13 8.03 7.76
CA GLY A 66 11.52 7.62 9.09
C GLY A 66 11.66 6.10 9.21
N ASP A 67 11.89 5.61 10.42
CA ASP A 67 12.30 4.23 10.68
C ASP A 67 11.13 3.23 10.73
N ASN A 68 9.98 3.59 11.29
CA ASN A 68 8.89 2.64 11.49
C ASN A 68 7.58 3.18 10.92
N ASN A 69 7.39 2.97 9.66
CA ASN A 69 6.25 3.50 8.93
C ASN A 69 5.06 2.54 8.99
N VAL A 70 3.88 3.06 9.17
CA VAL A 70 2.62 2.33 9.05
C VAL A 70 1.58 3.25 8.43
N MET A 71 0.89 2.78 7.41
CA MET A 71 -0.28 3.43 6.83
C MET A 71 -1.41 2.43 6.70
N THR A 72 -2.53 2.72 7.35
CA THR A 72 -3.71 1.88 7.23
C THR A 72 -4.90 2.74 6.84
N PHE A 73 -5.46 2.49 5.68
CA PHE A 73 -6.59 3.22 5.12
C PHE A 73 -7.76 2.34 4.74
N ASP A 74 -8.93 2.83 5.09
CA ASP A 74 -10.21 2.32 4.65
C ASP A 74 -10.94 3.45 3.89
N VAL A 75 -11.03 3.31 2.58
CA VAL A 75 -11.58 4.32 1.70
C VAL A 75 -12.87 3.81 1.06
N ASN A 76 -13.86 4.67 1.01
CA ASN A 76 -15.13 4.35 0.44
C ASN A 76 -15.66 5.54 -0.37
N GLY A 77 -15.79 5.39 -1.68
CA GLY A 77 -16.21 6.50 -2.52
C GLY A 77 -16.30 6.19 -4.01
N ALA A 78 -16.95 7.08 -4.74
CA ALA A 78 -17.16 6.90 -6.17
C ALA A 78 -15.89 7.13 -7.02
N THR A 79 -15.01 8.00 -6.56
CA THR A 79 -13.73 8.27 -7.23
C THR A 79 -12.64 8.48 -6.19
N TYR A 80 -11.58 7.71 -6.30
CA TYR A 80 -10.46 7.76 -5.40
C TYR A 80 -9.14 7.94 -6.14
N THR A 81 -8.28 8.81 -5.65
CA THR A 81 -6.89 8.94 -6.08
C THR A 81 -6.00 8.96 -4.86
N GLY A 82 -5.07 8.01 -4.76
CA GLY A 82 -4.10 7.92 -3.67
C GLY A 82 -2.67 7.91 -4.18
N THR A 83 -1.83 8.67 -3.51
CA THR A 83 -0.38 8.66 -3.71
C THR A 83 0.29 8.46 -2.36
N PHE A 84 0.95 7.34 -2.20
CA PHE A 84 1.64 6.97 -0.96
C PHE A 84 3.13 6.84 -1.23
N SER A 85 3.94 7.58 -0.48
CA SER A 85 5.38 7.53 -0.57
C SER A 85 5.97 7.27 0.81
N VAL A 86 6.72 6.18 0.94
CA VAL A 86 7.33 5.80 2.22
C VAL A 86 8.82 5.59 2.06
N THR A 87 9.58 6.18 2.96
CA THR A 87 11.03 5.98 3.07
C THR A 87 11.38 5.64 4.50
N GLY A 88 11.95 4.48 4.72
CA GLY A 88 12.33 4.03 6.07
C GLY A 88 12.58 2.53 6.13
N ASP A 89 12.91 2.04 7.31
CA ASP A 89 13.36 0.65 7.51
C ASP A 89 12.21 -0.34 7.67
N SER A 90 11.09 0.04 8.24
CA SER A 90 9.97 -0.88 8.49
C SER A 90 8.69 -0.27 7.94
N ASN A 91 8.36 -0.64 6.73
CA ASN A 91 7.20 -0.11 6.04
C ASN A 91 6.04 -1.11 6.13
N ASN A 92 4.87 -0.62 6.42
CA ASN A 92 3.62 -1.35 6.29
C ASN A 92 2.58 -0.41 5.68
N ILE A 93 1.99 -0.81 4.58
CA ILE A 93 0.91 -0.08 3.92
C ILE A 93 -0.24 -1.06 3.73
N ASP A 94 -1.34 -0.76 4.36
CA ASP A 94 -2.59 -1.49 4.25
C ASP A 94 -3.63 -0.51 3.68
N PHE A 95 -3.97 -0.72 2.44
CA PHE A 95 -4.90 0.11 1.70
C PHE A 95 -6.12 -0.69 1.27
N ASN A 96 -7.25 -0.37 1.83
CA ASN A 96 -8.52 -0.97 1.50
C ASN A 96 -9.47 0.07 0.89
N CYS A 97 -10.01 -0.22 -0.27
CA CYS A 97 -11.02 0.59 -0.93
C CYS A 97 -12.29 -0.24 -1.12
N ASP A 98 -13.30 0.05 -0.35
CA ASP A 98 -14.56 -0.69 -0.20
C ASP A 98 -14.50 -1.82 0.83
N SER A 99 -14.31 -1.47 2.11
CA SER A 99 -14.31 -2.46 3.18
C SER A 99 -15.68 -3.05 3.48
N ALA A 100 -15.64 -4.27 3.99
CA ALA A 100 -16.81 -5.04 4.39
C ALA A 100 -17.70 -4.28 5.39
N GLY A 101 -18.86 -3.85 4.97
CA GLY A 101 -19.89 -3.28 5.84
C GLY A 101 -20.53 -1.97 5.40
N ASN A 102 -19.98 -1.32 4.42
CA ASN A 102 -20.57 -0.13 3.82
C ASN A 102 -20.98 -0.45 2.38
N ASN A 103 -22.24 -0.49 2.08
CA ASN A 103 -22.79 -0.81 0.74
C ASN A 103 -22.44 0.20 -0.37
N SER A 104 -21.24 0.66 -0.45
CA SER A 104 -20.80 1.55 -1.51
C SER A 104 -19.54 0.98 -2.16
N SER A 105 -19.48 1.04 -3.43
CA SER A 105 -18.36 0.55 -4.22
C SER A 105 -17.25 1.58 -4.30
N CYS A 106 -16.02 1.13 -4.42
CA CYS A 106 -14.92 1.93 -4.90
C CYS A 106 -15.07 2.09 -6.42
N GLY A 107 -15.88 3.02 -6.88
CA GLY A 107 -16.29 3.10 -8.29
C GLY A 107 -15.10 3.24 -9.26
N THR A 108 -14.20 4.19 -9.01
CA THR A 108 -12.94 4.33 -9.74
C THR A 108 -11.82 4.55 -8.75
N ALA A 109 -10.87 3.63 -8.69
CA ALA A 109 -9.71 3.72 -7.83
C ALA A 109 -8.42 3.89 -8.64
N THR A 110 -7.61 4.86 -8.24
CA THR A 110 -6.24 5.00 -8.71
C THR A 110 -5.31 5.10 -7.52
N ALA A 111 -4.42 4.14 -7.35
CA ALA A 111 -3.46 4.13 -6.27
C ALA A 111 -2.02 4.05 -6.82
N SER A 112 -1.15 4.90 -6.30
CA SER A 112 0.28 4.87 -6.57
C SER A 112 1.01 4.71 -5.25
N ILE A 113 1.73 3.63 -5.08
CA ILE A 113 2.49 3.30 -3.88
C ILE A 113 3.96 3.20 -4.25
N VAL A 114 4.78 3.99 -3.58
CA VAL A 114 6.24 4.00 -3.76
C VAL A 114 6.90 3.86 -2.39
N TRP A 115 7.83 2.92 -2.26
CA TRP A 115 8.62 2.81 -1.04
C TRP A 115 10.12 2.65 -1.29
N VAL A 116 10.88 3.03 -0.28
CA VAL A 116 12.31 2.79 -0.15
C VAL A 116 12.61 2.35 1.27
N GLY A 117 13.15 1.15 1.46
CA GLY A 117 13.43 0.67 2.82
C GLY A 117 13.68 -0.84 2.84
N SER A 118 13.98 -1.38 4.00
CA SER A 118 14.45 -2.75 4.16
C SER A 118 13.36 -3.79 4.39
N THR A 119 12.29 -3.44 5.07
CA THR A 119 11.20 -4.39 5.35
C THR A 119 9.89 -3.78 4.91
N ASN A 120 9.30 -4.37 3.90
CA ASN A 120 8.10 -3.83 3.29
C ASN A 120 6.98 -4.87 3.34
N ASP A 121 5.82 -4.43 3.74
CA ASP A 121 4.58 -5.20 3.75
C ASP A 121 3.50 -4.31 3.16
N ILE A 122 3.02 -4.68 1.99
CA ILE A 122 2.09 -3.89 1.21
C ILE A 122 0.86 -4.75 0.94
N ASP A 123 -0.25 -4.32 1.46
CA ASP A 123 -1.55 -4.94 1.30
C ASP A 123 -2.50 -3.97 0.61
N VAL A 124 -3.08 -4.38 -0.51
CA VAL A 124 -3.97 -3.55 -1.32
C VAL A 124 -5.21 -4.34 -1.68
N ASP A 125 -6.32 -3.97 -1.09
CA ASP A 125 -7.62 -4.54 -1.39
C ASP A 125 -8.54 -3.52 -2.05
N ILE A 126 -9.04 -3.83 -3.21
CA ILE A 126 -9.97 -2.97 -3.96
C ILE A 126 -11.16 -3.78 -4.43
N GLY A 127 -12.36 -3.35 -4.03
CA GLY A 127 -13.61 -3.95 -4.49
C GLY A 127 -14.07 -5.16 -3.71
N GLU A 128 -13.65 -5.32 -2.47
CA GLU A 128 -13.92 -6.51 -1.62
C GLU A 128 -15.40 -6.84 -1.45
N THR A 129 -16.28 -5.85 -1.40
CA THR A 129 -17.73 -6.09 -1.24
C THR A 129 -18.52 -5.87 -2.52
N ALA A 130 -18.01 -5.05 -3.42
CA ALA A 130 -18.61 -4.81 -4.74
C ALA A 130 -17.51 -4.39 -5.72
N ALA A 131 -17.45 -5.08 -6.84
CA ALA A 131 -16.46 -4.82 -7.88
C ALA A 131 -16.34 -3.33 -8.25
N ALA A 132 -15.12 -2.83 -8.30
CA ALA A 132 -14.84 -1.48 -8.78
C ALA A 132 -15.15 -1.36 -10.28
N THR A 133 -15.60 -0.21 -10.74
CA THR A 133 -15.78 0.03 -12.17
C THR A 133 -14.44 0.08 -12.89
N ASN A 134 -13.45 0.73 -12.28
CA ASN A 134 -12.08 0.77 -12.77
C ASN A 134 -11.12 0.79 -11.58
N ALA A 135 -10.10 -0.04 -11.61
CA ALA A 135 -9.03 -0.02 -10.64
C ALA A 135 -7.67 0.08 -11.35
N THR A 136 -6.89 1.08 -11.04
CA THR A 136 -5.52 1.23 -11.54
C THR A 136 -4.57 1.37 -10.37
N VAL A 137 -3.72 0.38 -10.19
CA VAL A 137 -2.76 0.33 -9.09
C VAL A 137 -1.34 0.27 -9.64
N SER A 138 -0.47 1.12 -9.14
CA SER A 138 0.96 1.10 -9.42
C SER A 138 1.74 0.97 -8.13
N ILE A 139 2.49 -0.09 -7.99
CA ILE A 139 3.31 -0.39 -6.82
C ILE A 139 4.77 -0.42 -7.24
N THR A 140 5.60 0.41 -6.62
CA THR A 140 7.02 0.53 -6.94
C THR A 140 7.86 0.43 -5.69
N GLY A 141 8.69 -0.61 -5.61
CA GLY A 141 9.75 -0.75 -4.62
C GLY A 141 11.09 -0.33 -5.23
N ALA A 142 11.69 0.73 -4.71
CA ALA A 142 12.98 1.21 -5.19
C ALA A 142 14.13 0.31 -4.70
N SER A 143 15.31 0.50 -5.26
CA SER A 143 16.52 -0.25 -4.90
C SER A 143 16.87 -0.12 -3.41
N GLY A 144 17.24 -1.23 -2.77
CA GLY A 144 17.55 -1.30 -1.35
C GLY A 144 16.36 -1.76 -0.50
N SER A 145 15.31 -2.28 -1.12
CA SER A 145 14.22 -2.95 -0.43
C SER A 145 14.54 -4.43 -0.30
N ASP A 146 14.99 -4.86 0.88
CA ASP A 146 15.56 -6.21 1.05
C ASP A 146 14.50 -7.30 1.27
N SER A 147 13.39 -6.99 1.90
CA SER A 147 12.32 -7.96 2.16
C SER A 147 10.98 -7.33 1.78
N ASN A 148 10.38 -7.86 0.75
CA ASN A 148 9.12 -7.33 0.26
C ASN A 148 8.04 -8.39 0.28
N VAL A 149 6.90 -8.04 0.84
CA VAL A 149 5.67 -8.79 0.72
C VAL A 149 4.64 -7.88 0.08
N VAL A 150 4.05 -8.31 -1.01
CA VAL A 150 2.95 -7.60 -1.65
C VAL A 150 1.79 -8.54 -1.83
N LEU A 151 0.71 -8.22 -1.16
CA LEU A 151 -0.59 -8.81 -1.35
C LEU A 151 -1.46 -7.79 -2.10
N ALA A 152 -2.04 -8.18 -3.20
CA ALA A 152 -2.94 -7.31 -3.95
C ALA A 152 -4.15 -8.09 -4.42
N THR A 153 -5.31 -7.76 -3.87
CA THR A 153 -6.60 -8.27 -4.26
C THR A 153 -7.40 -7.16 -4.95
N ILE A 154 -7.69 -7.34 -6.21
CA ILE A 154 -8.38 -6.32 -7.00
C ILE A 154 -9.57 -6.94 -7.71
N ASP A 155 -10.77 -6.57 -7.29
CA ASP A 155 -12.00 -6.92 -7.96
C ASP A 155 -12.56 -5.70 -8.70
N GLY A 156 -12.67 -5.82 -10.01
CA GLY A 156 -13.11 -4.68 -10.81
C GLY A 156 -13.40 -5.03 -12.26
N THR A 157 -14.33 -4.32 -12.87
CA THR A 157 -14.69 -4.50 -14.28
C THR A 157 -13.50 -4.23 -15.20
N SER A 158 -12.62 -3.32 -14.82
CA SER A 158 -11.37 -3.04 -15.54
C SER A 158 -10.28 -2.82 -14.48
N ALA A 159 -9.42 -3.81 -14.29
CA ALA A 159 -8.35 -3.80 -13.31
C ALA A 159 -6.98 -3.77 -13.98
N ILE A 160 -6.15 -2.83 -13.58
CA ILE A 160 -4.76 -2.71 -14.04
C ILE A 160 -3.86 -2.67 -12.82
N LEU A 161 -2.99 -3.66 -12.67
CA LEU A 161 -1.93 -3.66 -11.67
C LEU A 161 -0.56 -3.61 -12.37
N THR A 162 0.23 -2.62 -11.99
CA THR A 162 1.64 -2.53 -12.38
C THR A 162 2.50 -2.67 -11.15
N LEU A 163 3.32 -3.70 -11.10
CA LEU A 163 4.23 -3.99 -10.01
C LEU A 163 5.68 -3.91 -10.50
N SER A 164 6.49 -3.07 -9.87
CA SER A 164 7.90 -2.91 -10.19
C SER A 164 8.72 -2.91 -8.91
N ILE A 165 9.45 -3.97 -8.63
CA ILE A 165 10.16 -4.14 -7.37
C ILE A 165 11.61 -4.54 -7.60
N ASN A 166 12.48 -3.90 -6.84
CA ASN A 166 13.90 -4.21 -6.81
C ASN A 166 14.32 -4.50 -5.35
N GLY A 167 14.54 -5.76 -5.06
CA GLY A 167 14.92 -6.22 -3.71
C GLY A 167 15.38 -7.68 -3.73
N ASP A 168 15.93 -8.13 -2.60
CA ASP A 168 16.59 -9.45 -2.52
C ASP A 168 15.65 -10.61 -2.13
N THR A 169 14.61 -10.35 -1.37
CA THR A 169 13.62 -11.36 -0.97
C THR A 169 12.22 -10.83 -1.19
N ASN A 170 11.47 -11.51 -2.02
CA ASN A 170 10.17 -11.00 -2.45
C ASN A 170 9.14 -12.11 -2.43
N ASN A 171 7.96 -11.78 -1.95
CA ASN A 171 6.78 -12.62 -2.01
C ASN A 171 5.62 -11.80 -2.58
N PHE A 172 5.06 -12.23 -3.69
CA PHE A 172 3.99 -11.55 -4.38
C PHE A 172 2.80 -12.48 -4.50
N LEU A 173 1.73 -12.13 -3.82
CA LEU A 173 0.44 -12.77 -4.00
C LEU A 173 -0.52 -11.77 -4.64
N VAL A 174 -0.93 -12.06 -5.86
CA VAL A 174 -1.78 -11.18 -6.65
C VAL A 174 -3.03 -11.93 -7.08
N ASP A 175 -4.17 -11.42 -6.70
CA ASP A 175 -5.48 -11.91 -7.12
C ASP A 175 -6.24 -10.78 -7.81
N ILE A 176 -6.55 -10.96 -9.09
CA ILE A 176 -7.32 -10.00 -9.87
C ILE A 176 -8.56 -10.72 -10.37
N ASP A 177 -9.69 -10.35 -9.81
CA ASP A 177 -11.00 -10.91 -10.14
C ASP A 177 -11.93 -9.83 -10.70
N GLY A 178 -12.93 -10.23 -11.42
CA GLY A 178 -13.98 -9.33 -11.88
C GLY A 178 -14.51 -9.66 -13.26
N ASP A 179 -15.60 -8.99 -13.61
CA ASP A 179 -16.26 -9.11 -14.89
C ASP A 179 -15.50 -8.30 -15.96
N GLY A 180 -14.42 -8.85 -16.49
CA GLY A 180 -13.62 -8.23 -17.53
C GLY A 180 -14.38 -8.06 -18.85
N ASP A 181 -15.26 -7.08 -18.97
CA ASP A 181 -15.85 -6.70 -20.24
C ASP A 181 -15.12 -5.48 -20.83
N VAL A 182 -14.52 -5.66 -21.98
CA VAL A 182 -13.85 -4.63 -22.81
C VAL A 182 -12.70 -3.87 -22.12
N ASN A 183 -11.52 -4.37 -22.20
CA ASN A 183 -10.24 -3.97 -21.62
C ASN A 183 -9.96 -4.54 -20.21
N GLY A 184 -10.40 -5.75 -20.00
CA GLY A 184 -10.26 -6.60 -18.85
C GLY A 184 -9.02 -6.46 -17.95
N HIS A 185 -8.62 -7.48 -17.31
CA HIS A 185 -7.55 -7.44 -16.34
C HIS A 185 -6.18 -7.31 -17.01
N THR A 186 -5.37 -6.40 -16.55
CA THR A 186 -3.98 -6.26 -16.97
C THR A 186 -3.06 -6.32 -15.77
N TYR A 187 -2.16 -7.28 -15.75
CA TYR A 187 -1.09 -7.34 -14.78
C TYR A 187 0.27 -7.17 -15.47
N ILE A 188 1.06 -6.24 -14.99
CA ILE A 188 2.42 -6.01 -15.47
C ILE A 188 3.35 -6.11 -14.26
N HIS A 189 4.26 -7.05 -14.32
CA HIS A 189 5.24 -7.27 -13.27
C HIS A 189 6.66 -7.09 -13.81
N THR A 190 7.48 -6.39 -13.06
CA THR A 190 8.92 -6.32 -13.26
C THR A 190 9.61 -6.50 -11.92
N HIS A 191 10.42 -7.51 -11.80
CA HIS A 191 11.18 -7.77 -10.59
C HIS A 191 12.66 -7.88 -10.92
N THR A 192 13.48 -7.38 -10.01
CA THR A 192 14.93 -7.54 -10.02
C THR A 192 15.40 -7.85 -8.61
N GLY A 193 15.86 -9.06 -8.36
CA GLY A 193 16.26 -9.51 -7.03
C GLY A 193 16.72 -10.96 -7.05
N SER A 194 17.16 -11.49 -5.91
CA SER A 194 17.75 -12.83 -5.82
C SER A 194 16.75 -13.95 -5.59
N ILE A 195 15.64 -13.68 -4.92
CA ILE A 195 14.61 -14.68 -4.61
C ILE A 195 13.25 -14.04 -4.82
N ALA A 196 12.40 -14.70 -5.58
CA ALA A 196 11.01 -14.29 -5.74
C ALA A 196 10.09 -15.51 -5.71
N ASP A 197 9.03 -15.40 -4.93
CA ASP A 197 7.88 -16.27 -4.92
C ASP A 197 6.70 -15.46 -5.45
N VAL A 198 6.11 -15.89 -6.54
CA VAL A 198 5.14 -15.09 -7.29
C VAL A 198 3.92 -15.94 -7.62
N ASP A 199 2.85 -15.71 -6.89
CA ASP A 199 1.55 -16.33 -7.13
C ASP A 199 0.60 -15.31 -7.76
N ILE A 200 0.11 -15.61 -8.94
CA ILE A 200 -0.80 -14.73 -9.66
C ILE A 200 -2.05 -15.51 -10.07
N THR A 201 -3.19 -15.02 -9.65
CA THR A 201 -4.49 -15.46 -10.13
C THR A 201 -5.18 -14.34 -10.89
N GLN A 202 -5.65 -14.64 -12.08
CA GLN A 202 -6.56 -13.75 -12.80
C GLN A 202 -7.79 -14.55 -13.22
N SER A 203 -8.95 -14.05 -12.86
CA SER A 203 -10.23 -14.65 -13.23
C SER A 203 -11.20 -13.61 -13.77
N GLY A 204 -12.12 -14.06 -14.62
CA GLY A 204 -13.11 -13.17 -15.26
C GLY A 204 -13.43 -13.60 -16.66
N ILE A 205 -14.43 -12.97 -17.27
CA ILE A 205 -15.04 -13.45 -18.51
C ILE A 205 -14.20 -13.14 -19.76
N TYR A 206 -13.37 -12.10 -19.77
CA TYR A 206 -12.57 -11.70 -20.97
C TYR A 206 -11.34 -10.85 -20.61
N ASP A 207 -10.40 -10.83 -21.56
CA ASP A 207 -9.25 -9.91 -21.66
C ASP A 207 -8.18 -10.00 -20.57
N ASN A 208 -7.85 -11.20 -20.11
CA ASN A 208 -6.73 -11.41 -19.20
C ASN A 208 -5.38 -11.23 -19.90
N MET A 209 -4.53 -10.40 -19.37
CA MET A 209 -3.16 -10.23 -19.85
C MET A 209 -2.19 -10.23 -18.66
N ILE A 210 -1.17 -11.05 -18.75
CA ILE A 210 -0.03 -11.02 -17.83
C ILE A 210 1.23 -10.74 -18.62
N THR A 211 2.03 -9.77 -18.17
CA THR A 211 3.39 -9.56 -18.64
C THR A 211 4.31 -9.67 -17.47
N LEU A 212 5.14 -10.69 -17.43
CA LEU A 212 6.08 -10.94 -16.34
C LEU A 212 7.51 -10.84 -16.85
N THR A 213 8.33 -10.06 -16.15
CA THR A 213 9.76 -9.98 -16.36
C THR A 213 10.44 -10.14 -15.02
N THR A 214 11.26 -11.16 -14.85
CA THR A 214 12.03 -11.40 -13.62
C THR A 214 13.51 -11.41 -13.93
N SER A 215 14.30 -11.07 -12.93
CA SER A 215 15.74 -11.12 -12.99
C SER A 215 16.28 -11.48 -11.61
N GLY A 216 17.08 -12.51 -11.50
CA GLY A 216 17.62 -13.03 -10.23
C GLY A 216 17.91 -14.51 -10.33
N ASP A 217 18.29 -15.13 -9.21
CA ASP A 217 18.83 -16.49 -9.21
C ASP A 217 17.78 -17.58 -8.89
N ASN A 218 16.75 -17.27 -8.13
CA ASN A 218 15.75 -18.26 -7.74
C ASN A 218 14.35 -17.65 -7.82
N HIS A 219 13.53 -18.18 -8.70
CA HIS A 219 12.14 -17.79 -8.83
C HIS A 219 11.25 -19.03 -8.78
N ASP A 220 10.19 -18.95 -7.99
CA ASP A 220 9.03 -19.82 -8.07
C ASP A 220 7.86 -18.99 -8.57
N ILE A 221 7.21 -19.43 -9.64
CA ILE A 221 6.20 -18.60 -10.30
C ILE A 221 5.02 -19.48 -10.68
N ASP A 222 3.92 -19.24 -10.02
CA ASP A 222 2.64 -19.87 -10.30
C ASP A 222 1.65 -18.85 -10.89
N ILE A 223 1.15 -19.16 -12.07
CA ILE A 223 0.19 -18.30 -12.78
C ILE A 223 -1.05 -19.10 -13.12
N THR A 224 -2.19 -18.63 -12.64
CA THR A 224 -3.49 -19.17 -12.98
C THR A 224 -4.34 -18.11 -13.70
N GLN A 225 -4.81 -18.43 -14.88
CA GLN A 225 -5.79 -17.62 -15.60
C GLN A 225 -7.01 -18.47 -15.91
N THR A 226 -8.18 -17.95 -15.60
CA THR A 226 -9.46 -18.61 -15.85
C THR A 226 -10.46 -17.65 -16.49
N ASP A 227 -11.25 -18.12 -17.44
CA ASP A 227 -12.36 -17.41 -18.08
C ASP A 227 -13.72 -17.83 -17.45
#